data_c0abc46defdd2cc39f9e351b8939543f
#
_entry.id   c0abc46defdd2cc39f9e351b8939543f
#
_cell.length_a   1.000
_cell.length_b   1.000
_cell.length_c   1.000
_cell.angle_alpha   90.00
_cell.angle_beta   90.00
_cell.angle_gamma   90.00
#
_symmetry.space_group_name_H-M   'P 1'
#
loop_
_entity.id
_entity.type
_entity.pdbx_description
1 polymer ?
#
loop_
_entity_poly.entity_id
_entity_poly.type
_entity_poly.pdbx_seq_one_letter_code
_entity_poly.pdbx_strand_id
1 'polypeptide(L)'
;MKIVYKTIKNIEIEQLNNLYESISWLDYVRDPSILEKMILNTRQVFSAWDKEELVGLARVVGEEAYKIYIQDILVKKDYQGGKIEYTLLKKALEKNAQIPQKILLTESSRNVIRYCRKEGFTVSEQEAFGLIINEYSIKKEDTF
;
A
#
# COMPACT_ATOMS: atom_id res chain seq x y z
N MET A 1 6.79 8.16 -21.42
CA MET A 1 6.22 7.02 -20.70
C MET A 1 4.83 7.38 -20.23
N LYS A 2 3.86 6.54 -20.54
CA LYS A 2 2.48 6.80 -20.16
C LYS A 2 2.05 5.78 -19.10
N ILE A 3 1.71 6.27 -17.93
CA ILE A 3 1.23 5.41 -16.83
C ILE A 3 -0.29 5.41 -16.84
N VAL A 4 -0.87 4.23 -16.80
CA VAL A 4 -2.32 4.04 -16.72
C VAL A 4 -2.68 3.62 -15.30
N TYR A 5 -3.69 4.26 -14.74
CA TYR A 5 -4.15 3.97 -13.38
C TYR A 5 -5.48 3.23 -13.41
N LYS A 6 -5.60 2.20 -12.59
CA LYS A 6 -6.80 1.36 -12.53
C LYS A 6 -7.23 1.15 -11.08
N THR A 7 -8.50 0.79 -10.91
CA THR A 7 -9.09 0.50 -9.60
C THR A 7 -9.60 -0.94 -9.51
N ILE A 8 -8.99 -1.84 -10.26
CA ILE A 8 -9.38 -3.25 -10.30
C ILE A 8 -8.65 -4.05 -9.23
N LYS A 9 -9.28 -5.13 -8.75
CA LYS A 9 -8.65 -6.09 -7.85
C LYS A 9 -8.18 -7.35 -8.58
N ASN A 10 -8.61 -7.52 -9.80
CA ASN A 10 -8.23 -8.67 -10.61
C ASN A 10 -6.83 -8.43 -11.20
N ILE A 11 -5.83 -8.63 -10.36
CA ILE A 11 -4.43 -8.46 -10.74
C ILE A 11 -3.77 -9.83 -10.67
N GLU A 12 -3.07 -10.20 -11.73
CA GLU A 12 -2.38 -11.48 -11.77
C GLU A 12 -1.34 -11.57 -10.65
N ILE A 13 -1.28 -12.74 -10.02
CA ILE A 13 -0.41 -12.97 -8.88
C ILE A 13 1.06 -12.74 -9.20
N GLU A 14 1.47 -13.07 -10.43
CA GLU A 14 2.83 -12.84 -10.87
C GLU A 14 3.19 -11.35 -10.85
N GLN A 15 2.27 -10.49 -11.26
CA GLN A 15 2.47 -9.04 -11.24
C GLN A 15 2.60 -8.53 -9.81
N LEU A 16 1.76 -9.02 -8.91
CA LEU A 16 1.82 -8.65 -7.50
C LEU A 16 3.14 -9.11 -6.88
N ASN A 17 3.53 -10.35 -7.11
CA ASN A 17 4.79 -10.88 -6.60
C ASN A 17 5.97 -10.05 -7.07
N ASN A 18 6.01 -9.72 -8.34
CA ASN A 18 7.11 -8.94 -8.91
C ASN A 18 7.19 -7.54 -8.28
N LEU A 19 6.04 -6.91 -8.05
CA LEU A 19 6.02 -5.58 -7.45
C LEU A 19 6.53 -5.62 -6.01
N TYR A 20 5.98 -6.50 -5.17
CA TYR A 20 6.39 -6.59 -3.77
C TYR A 20 7.84 -7.03 -3.61
N GLU A 21 8.27 -7.98 -4.43
CA GLU A 21 9.67 -8.43 -4.42
C GLU A 21 10.63 -7.32 -4.84
N SER A 22 10.24 -6.51 -5.82
CA SER A 22 11.08 -5.43 -6.35
C SER A 22 11.45 -4.39 -5.31
N ILE A 23 10.64 -4.21 -4.28
CA ILE A 23 10.91 -3.26 -3.20
C ILE A 23 11.37 -3.97 -1.92
N SER A 24 11.73 -5.23 -2.03
CA SER A 24 12.26 -6.05 -0.93
C SER A 24 11.25 -6.35 0.18
N TRP A 25 9.96 -6.29 -0.11
CA TRP A 25 8.92 -6.71 0.83
C TRP A 25 8.71 -8.21 0.71
N LEU A 26 9.73 -8.98 1.11
CA LEU A 26 9.84 -10.41 0.84
C LEU A 26 8.85 -11.26 1.64
N ASP A 27 8.42 -10.79 2.80
CA ASP A 27 7.44 -11.53 3.59
C ASP A 27 6.11 -11.69 2.85
N TYR A 28 5.76 -10.71 2.02
CA TYR A 28 4.51 -10.76 1.25
C TYR A 28 4.55 -11.78 0.12
N VAL A 29 5.73 -12.14 -0.37
CA VAL A 29 5.85 -13.04 -1.52
C VAL A 29 6.19 -14.48 -1.14
N ARG A 30 6.34 -14.76 0.15
CA ARG A 30 6.63 -16.13 0.62
C ARG A 30 5.51 -17.10 0.29
N ASP A 31 4.28 -16.64 0.40
CA ASP A 31 3.11 -17.43 0.06
C ASP A 31 2.22 -16.60 -0.87
N PRO A 32 2.31 -16.86 -2.19
CA PRO A 32 1.52 -16.11 -3.16
C PRO A 32 0.00 -16.19 -2.92
N SER A 33 -0.49 -17.26 -2.33
CA SER A 33 -1.92 -17.39 -2.04
C SER A 33 -2.37 -16.37 -1.00
N ILE A 34 -1.51 -16.04 -0.06
CA ILE A 34 -1.80 -15.01 0.95
C ILE A 34 -1.81 -13.63 0.30
N LEU A 35 -0.87 -13.36 -0.58
CA LEU A 35 -0.82 -12.08 -1.30
C LEU A 35 -2.08 -11.88 -2.14
N GLU A 36 -2.50 -12.91 -2.85
CA GLU A 36 -3.73 -12.88 -3.63
C GLU A 36 -4.95 -12.61 -2.74
N LYS A 37 -5.06 -13.34 -1.63
CA LYS A 37 -6.14 -13.17 -0.68
C LYS A 37 -6.15 -11.75 -0.10
N MET A 38 -4.98 -11.21 0.18
CA MET A 38 -4.84 -9.85 0.69
C MET A 38 -5.44 -8.83 -0.27
N ILE A 39 -5.14 -8.93 -1.54
CA ILE A 39 -5.66 -8.00 -2.55
C ILE A 39 -7.17 -8.17 -2.73
N LEU A 40 -7.65 -9.41 -2.82
CA LEU A 40 -9.08 -9.67 -3.01
C LEU A 40 -9.93 -9.16 -1.84
N ASN A 41 -9.37 -9.17 -0.63
CA ASN A 41 -10.07 -8.73 0.56
C ASN A 41 -9.82 -7.24 0.90
N THR A 42 -8.99 -6.56 0.13
CA THR A 42 -8.79 -5.13 0.29
C THR A 42 -9.97 -4.39 -0.35
N ARG A 43 -10.55 -3.44 0.38
CA ARG A 43 -11.75 -2.75 -0.07
C ARG A 43 -11.52 -1.94 -1.34
N GLN A 44 -10.45 -1.16 -1.36
CA GLN A 44 -10.12 -0.33 -2.52
C GLN A 44 -8.66 -0.54 -2.89
N VAL A 45 -8.43 -0.80 -4.16
CA VAL A 45 -7.09 -1.01 -4.72
C VAL A 45 -6.90 -0.01 -5.85
N PHE A 46 -5.79 0.71 -5.79
CA PHE A 46 -5.38 1.63 -6.84
C PHE A 46 -4.07 1.14 -7.42
N SER A 47 -3.99 0.99 -8.73
CA SER A 47 -2.82 0.44 -9.38
C SER A 47 -2.32 1.34 -10.49
N ALA A 48 -1.02 1.31 -10.71
CA ALA A 48 -0.34 2.05 -11.77
C ALA A 48 0.36 1.05 -12.68
N TRP A 49 0.20 1.26 -13.98
CA TRP A 49 0.65 0.32 -15.00
C TRP A 49 1.46 1.03 -16.09
N ASP A 50 2.60 0.44 -16.41
CA ASP A 50 3.34 0.79 -17.61
C ASP A 50 3.10 -0.35 -18.61
N LYS A 51 2.20 -0.10 -19.56
CA LYS A 51 1.69 -1.13 -20.47
C LYS A 51 1.09 -2.29 -19.66
N GLU A 52 1.68 -3.47 -19.74
CA GLU A 52 1.16 -4.65 -19.03
C GLU A 52 1.87 -4.89 -17.70
N GLU A 53 2.80 -4.05 -17.33
CA GLU A 53 3.56 -4.19 -16.10
C GLU A 53 2.96 -3.38 -14.96
N LEU A 54 2.67 -4.02 -13.84
CA LEU A 54 2.25 -3.35 -12.62
C LEU A 54 3.46 -2.69 -11.97
N VAL A 55 3.45 -1.37 -11.90
CA VAL A 55 4.59 -0.61 -11.37
C VAL A 55 4.30 0.12 -10.07
N GLY A 56 3.04 0.22 -9.68
CA GLY A 56 2.67 0.86 -8.43
C GLY A 56 1.34 0.37 -7.90
N LEU A 57 1.16 0.48 -6.58
CA LEU A 57 -0.05 0.01 -5.91
C LEU A 57 -0.29 0.84 -4.66
N ALA A 58 -1.56 1.12 -4.39
CA ALA A 58 -2.01 1.65 -3.11
C ALA A 58 -3.25 0.87 -2.67
N ARG A 59 -3.34 0.58 -1.37
CA ARG A 59 -4.47 -0.14 -0.80
C ARG A 59 -5.14 0.71 0.26
N VAL A 60 -6.47 0.71 0.24
CA VAL A 60 -7.29 1.40 1.25
C VAL A 60 -8.17 0.37 1.94
N VAL A 61 -8.10 0.35 3.27
CA VAL A 61 -8.92 -0.52 4.12
C VAL A 61 -9.69 0.32 5.12
N GLY A 62 -10.77 -0.23 5.66
CA GLY A 62 -11.55 0.46 6.66
C GLY A 62 -13.05 0.30 6.43
N GLU A 63 -13.85 0.91 7.33
CA GLU A 63 -15.30 0.77 7.23
C GLU A 63 -15.93 1.75 6.23
N GLU A 64 -15.16 2.73 5.74
CA GLU A 64 -15.57 3.69 4.71
C GLU A 64 -16.77 4.57 5.09
N ALA A 65 -16.99 4.77 6.36
CA ALA A 65 -18.03 5.68 6.87
C ALA A 65 -17.39 6.84 7.63
N TYR A 66 -16.60 6.53 8.62
CA TYR A 66 -15.90 7.52 9.44
C TYR A 66 -14.40 7.50 9.22
N LYS A 67 -13.81 6.33 8.99
CA LYS A 67 -12.37 6.16 8.97
C LYS A 67 -11.91 5.23 7.83
N ILE A 68 -10.82 5.58 7.20
CA ILE A 68 -10.08 4.68 6.31
C ILE A 68 -8.59 4.70 6.67
N TYR A 69 -7.92 3.62 6.30
CA TYR A 69 -6.47 3.51 6.38
C TYR A 69 -5.92 3.33 4.97
N ILE A 70 -4.98 4.19 4.61
CA ILE A 70 -4.20 3.98 3.39
C ILE A 70 -3.04 3.11 3.81
N GLN A 71 -3.07 1.84 3.39
CA GLN A 71 -2.24 0.80 3.96
C GLN A 71 -0.88 0.70 3.28
N ASP A 72 -0.86 0.74 1.98
CA ASP A 72 0.37 0.64 1.20
C ASP A 72 0.37 1.70 0.12
N ILE A 73 1.51 2.31 -0.10
CA ILE A 73 1.80 3.07 -1.32
C ILE A 73 3.18 2.60 -1.73
N LEU A 74 3.25 1.79 -2.77
CA LEU A 74 4.52 1.23 -3.20
C LEU A 74 4.68 1.35 -4.71
N VAL A 75 5.92 1.61 -5.13
CA VAL A 75 6.26 1.83 -6.54
C VAL A 75 7.60 1.16 -6.82
N LYS A 76 7.71 0.48 -7.94
CA LYS A 76 8.97 -0.13 -8.37
C LYS A 76 10.08 0.91 -8.43
N LYS A 77 11.29 0.47 -8.08
CA LYS A 77 12.46 1.35 -7.95
C LYS A 77 12.66 2.26 -9.15
N ASP A 78 12.60 1.71 -10.36
CA ASP A 78 12.86 2.48 -11.58
C ASP A 78 11.77 3.49 -11.89
N TYR A 79 10.64 3.41 -11.22
CA TYR A 79 9.50 4.30 -11.41
C TYR A 79 9.31 5.25 -10.24
N GLN A 80 10.16 5.17 -9.23
CA GLN A 80 10.11 6.07 -8.08
C GLN A 80 10.61 7.46 -8.49
N GLY A 81 10.22 8.44 -7.74
CA GLY A 81 10.57 9.85 -8.03
C GLY A 81 9.42 10.74 -7.68
N GLY A 82 8.32 10.15 -7.30
CA GLY A 82 7.26 10.84 -6.65
C GLY A 82 5.97 11.01 -7.42
N LYS A 83 6.01 11.00 -8.75
CA LYS A 83 4.79 11.26 -9.52
C LYS A 83 3.75 10.17 -9.39
N ILE A 84 4.17 8.91 -9.42
CA ILE A 84 3.25 7.78 -9.31
C ILE A 84 2.72 7.68 -7.89
N GLU A 85 3.61 7.78 -6.89
CA GLU A 85 3.22 7.76 -5.49
C GLU A 85 2.18 8.84 -5.19
N TYR A 86 2.46 10.05 -5.64
CA TYR A 86 1.56 11.19 -5.43
C TYR A 86 0.21 10.98 -6.11
N THR A 87 0.22 10.47 -7.35
CA THR A 87 -1.01 10.23 -8.09
C THR A 87 -1.85 9.16 -7.42
N LEU A 88 -1.23 8.07 -6.94
CA LEU A 88 -1.94 7.03 -6.21
C LEU A 88 -2.55 7.58 -4.93
N LEU A 89 -1.80 8.36 -4.17
CA LEU A 89 -2.32 9.01 -2.97
C LEU A 89 -3.50 9.92 -3.30
N LYS A 90 -3.39 10.76 -4.30
CA LYS A 90 -4.47 11.66 -4.69
C LYS A 90 -5.72 10.93 -5.10
N LYS A 91 -5.59 9.86 -5.87
CA LYS A 91 -6.75 9.07 -6.29
C LYS A 91 -7.44 8.42 -5.08
N ALA A 92 -6.67 7.93 -4.12
CA ALA A 92 -7.24 7.38 -2.90
C ALA A 92 -7.98 8.46 -2.11
N LEU A 93 -7.42 9.65 -2.00
CA LEU A 93 -8.05 10.75 -1.28
C LEU A 93 -9.30 11.26 -1.98
N GLU A 94 -9.27 11.38 -3.30
CA GLU A 94 -10.43 11.84 -4.06
C GLU A 94 -11.60 10.88 -3.94
N LYS A 95 -11.35 9.58 -4.02
CA LYS A 95 -12.41 8.58 -3.87
C LYS A 95 -13.01 8.59 -2.48
N ASN A 96 -12.28 9.00 -1.48
CA ASN A 96 -12.70 9.00 -0.08
C ASN A 96 -12.84 10.41 0.49
N ALA A 97 -13.14 11.38 -0.36
CA ALA A 97 -13.18 12.79 0.02
C ALA A 97 -14.12 13.07 1.19
N GLN A 98 -15.23 12.35 1.29
CA GLN A 98 -16.25 12.56 2.33
C GLN A 98 -15.93 11.84 3.63
N ILE A 99 -14.91 10.99 3.67
CA ILE A 99 -14.55 10.26 4.89
C ILE A 99 -13.82 11.19 5.85
N PRO A 100 -14.35 11.39 7.08
CA PRO A 100 -13.79 12.38 8.01
C PRO A 100 -12.36 12.10 8.46
N GLN A 101 -11.99 10.85 8.64
CA GLN A 101 -10.69 10.51 9.21
C GLN A 101 -9.94 9.56 8.28
N LYS A 102 -8.78 10.01 7.84
CA LYS A 102 -7.90 9.25 6.95
C LYS A 102 -6.55 9.09 7.61
N ILE A 103 -6.12 7.85 7.78
CA ILE A 103 -4.85 7.52 8.42
C ILE A 103 -3.96 6.87 7.38
N LEU A 104 -2.72 7.29 7.33
CA LEU A 104 -1.72 6.69 6.45
C LEU A 104 -0.60 6.15 7.28
N LEU A 105 -0.32 4.86 7.12
CA LEU A 105 0.83 4.19 7.71
C LEU A 105 1.83 3.96 6.59
N THR A 106 2.98 4.56 6.70
CA THR A 106 3.99 4.46 5.66
C THR A 106 5.36 4.24 6.26
N GLU A 107 6.21 3.58 5.52
CA GLU A 107 7.62 3.59 5.82
C GLU A 107 8.18 4.99 5.50
N SER A 108 9.30 5.33 6.12
CA SER A 108 9.86 6.68 6.12
C SER A 108 10.42 7.11 4.76
N SER A 109 9.66 6.97 3.70
CA SER A 109 10.03 7.54 2.41
C SER A 109 9.82 9.05 2.45
N ARG A 110 10.88 9.80 2.19
CA ARG A 110 10.81 11.27 2.18
C ARG A 110 9.78 11.79 1.19
N ASN A 111 9.66 11.13 0.04
CA ASN A 111 8.73 11.56 -0.98
C ASN A 111 7.28 11.39 -0.54
N VAL A 112 6.95 10.25 0.05
CA VAL A 112 5.58 9.99 0.53
C VAL A 112 5.24 10.96 1.66
N ILE A 113 6.15 11.17 2.60
CA ILE A 113 5.94 12.13 3.71
C ILE A 113 5.67 13.53 3.15
N ARG A 114 6.45 13.98 2.18
CA ARG A 114 6.28 15.30 1.58
C ARG A 114 4.91 15.45 0.92
N TYR A 115 4.47 14.42 0.19
CA TYR A 115 3.16 14.44 -0.45
C TYR A 115 2.02 14.42 0.55
N CYS A 116 2.16 13.64 1.61
CA CYS A 116 1.17 13.62 2.69
C CYS A 116 1.02 15.00 3.30
N ARG A 117 2.11 15.68 3.62
CA ARG A 117 2.07 17.03 4.19
C ARG A 117 1.41 18.02 3.24
N LYS A 118 1.72 17.90 1.95
CA LYS A 118 1.11 18.75 0.93
C LYS A 118 -0.39 18.59 0.86
N GLU A 119 -0.89 17.39 1.10
CA GLU A 119 -2.33 17.09 1.09
C GLU A 119 -3.00 17.34 2.45
N GLY A 120 -2.27 17.89 3.42
CA GLY A 120 -2.83 18.26 4.71
C GLY A 120 -2.68 17.23 5.82
N PHE A 121 -1.96 16.15 5.58
CA PHE A 121 -1.68 15.19 6.66
C PHE A 121 -0.71 15.77 7.67
N THR A 122 -0.96 15.46 8.93
CA THR A 122 -0.04 15.81 10.02
C THR A 122 0.34 14.52 10.73
N VAL A 123 1.47 14.55 11.44
CA VAL A 123 1.86 13.41 12.27
C VAL A 123 0.87 13.29 13.41
N SER A 124 0.34 12.08 13.58
CA SER A 124 -0.62 11.81 14.65
C SER A 124 0.05 11.92 16.01
N GLU A 125 -0.67 12.49 16.98
CA GLU A 125 -0.25 12.50 18.38
C GLU A 125 -0.49 11.13 19.04
N GLN A 126 -1.30 10.29 18.41
CA GLN A 126 -1.56 8.95 18.91
C GLN A 126 -0.39 8.04 18.54
N GLU A 127 0.00 7.21 19.48
CA GLU A 127 1.03 6.23 19.23
C GLU A 127 0.47 5.02 18.50
N ALA A 128 1.25 4.47 17.59
CA ALA A 128 0.89 3.27 16.88
C ALA A 128 1.68 2.10 17.47
N PHE A 129 0.97 1.07 17.90
CA PHE A 129 1.57 -0.15 18.43
C PHE A 129 1.38 -1.26 17.41
N GLY A 130 2.44 -1.99 17.14
CA GLY A 130 2.38 -3.12 16.22
C GLY A 130 2.78 -4.41 16.94
N LEU A 131 2.03 -5.45 16.72
CA LEU A 131 2.44 -6.81 17.08
C LEU A 131 2.58 -7.58 15.78
N ILE A 132 3.81 -7.84 15.40
CA ILE A 132 4.10 -8.50 14.13
C ILE A 132 4.59 -9.89 14.41
N ILE A 133 3.84 -10.87 13.91
CA ILE A 133 4.19 -12.28 14.04
C ILE A 133 4.67 -12.75 12.68
N ASN A 134 5.92 -13.15 12.64
CA ASN A 134 6.52 -13.74 11.45
C ASN A 134 6.88 -15.18 11.79
N GLU A 135 6.30 -16.14 11.09
CA GLU A 135 6.51 -17.56 11.37
C GLU A 135 7.97 -17.98 11.27
N TYR A 136 8.79 -17.22 10.53
CA TYR A 136 10.23 -17.51 10.41
C TYR A 136 11.04 -16.98 11.58
N SER A 137 10.48 -16.09 12.39
CA SER A 137 11.13 -15.55 13.57
C SER A 137 10.59 -16.12 14.87
N ILE A 138 9.50 -16.87 14.81
CA ILE A 138 8.93 -17.52 15.99
C ILE A 138 9.76 -18.77 16.32
N LYS A 139 10.31 -18.81 17.51
CA LYS A 139 11.03 -19.97 18.01
C LYS A 139 10.15 -20.75 18.98
N LYS A 140 10.38 -22.06 19.11
CA LYS A 140 9.59 -22.89 20.01
C LYS A 140 9.65 -22.41 21.46
N GLU A 141 10.80 -21.92 21.88
CA GLU A 141 10.99 -21.42 23.23
C GLU A 141 10.26 -20.10 23.48
N ASP A 142 9.77 -19.46 22.46
CA ASP A 142 8.97 -18.22 22.59
C ASP A 142 7.52 -18.51 22.93
N THR A 143 7.13 -19.77 23.00
CA THR A 143 5.79 -20.15 23.41
C THR A 143 5.73 -20.29 24.91
N PHE A 144 4.62 -19.84 25.47
CA PHE A 144 4.38 -19.92 26.91
C PHE A 144 3.99 -21.31 27.34
#